data_4c6c259c4b658a6440cab5e41c18415d
#
_entry.id   4c6c259c4b658a6440cab5e41c18415d
#
_cell.length_a   1.000
_cell.length_b   1.000
_cell.length_c   1.000
_cell.angle_alpha   90.00
_cell.angle_beta   90.00
_cell.angle_gamma   90.00
#
_symmetry.space_group_name_H-M   'P 1'
#
loop_
_entity.id
_entity.type
_entity.pdbx_description
1 polymer ?
#
loop_
_entity_poly.entity_id
_entity_poly.type
_entity_poly.pdbx_seq_one_letter_code
_entity_poly.pdbx_strand_id
1 'polypeptide(L)'
;MDKQMFVRILNSEMELATGCTEPGAVALTAAEAGAALRKAGGTRVEAVTVRASINIIKNAMSAGIPGTSYQGMDYAAAIGAVGGDPVHLLEVMNYVPREQMEEAAAVSYTHLRAHETCADL
;
A
#
# COMPACT_ATOMS: atom_id res chain seq x y z
N MET A 1 -6.17 27.22 21.47
CA MET A 1 -7.05 26.31 20.67
C MET A 1 -8.12 25.79 21.61
N ASP A 2 -9.38 25.98 21.28
CA ASP A 2 -10.44 25.40 22.08
C ASP A 2 -10.63 23.91 21.84
N LYS A 3 -11.27 23.21 22.77
CA LYS A 3 -11.48 21.77 22.73
C LYS A 3 -12.26 21.32 21.49
N GLN A 4 -13.24 22.08 21.06
CA GLN A 4 -14.08 21.74 19.90
C GLN A 4 -13.28 21.85 18.59
N MET A 5 -12.43 22.84 18.46
CA MET A 5 -11.55 22.99 17.32
C MET A 5 -10.53 21.84 17.26
N PHE A 6 -9.96 21.48 18.40
CA PHE A 6 -9.04 20.34 18.51
C PHE A 6 -9.70 19.03 18.09
N VAL A 7 -10.91 18.76 18.57
CA VAL A 7 -11.68 17.56 18.19
C VAL A 7 -12.01 17.55 16.71
N ARG A 8 -12.36 18.70 16.12
CA ARG A 8 -12.60 18.77 14.66
C ARG A 8 -11.35 18.46 13.85
N ILE A 9 -10.21 18.99 14.26
CA ILE A 9 -8.93 18.69 13.60
C ILE A 9 -8.62 17.19 13.70
N LEU A 10 -8.73 16.59 14.89
CA LEU A 10 -8.52 15.16 15.06
C LEU A 10 -9.43 14.34 14.16
N ASN A 11 -10.72 14.66 14.14
CA ASN A 11 -11.68 13.92 13.31
C ASN A 11 -11.43 14.05 11.81
N SER A 12 -10.86 15.18 11.36
CA SER A 12 -10.53 15.39 9.95
C SER A 12 -9.22 14.71 9.52
N GLU A 13 -8.30 14.53 10.48
CA GLU A 13 -6.97 13.98 10.17
C GLU A 13 -6.81 12.49 10.50
N MET A 14 -7.71 11.96 11.33
CA MET A 14 -7.67 10.53 11.66
C MET A 14 -8.26 9.68 10.56
N GLU A 15 -7.56 8.62 10.23
CA GLU A 15 -7.98 7.62 9.25
C GLU A 15 -7.78 6.22 9.82
N LEU A 16 -8.74 5.33 9.54
CA LEU A 16 -8.60 3.92 9.91
C LEU A 16 -7.56 3.25 9.02
N ALA A 17 -6.71 2.46 9.65
CA ALA A 17 -5.69 1.67 8.97
C ALA A 17 -5.69 0.24 9.47
N THR A 18 -5.32 -0.68 8.60
CA THR A 18 -5.14 -2.09 8.94
C THR A 18 -3.69 -2.34 9.35
N GLY A 19 -3.44 -2.43 10.65
CA GLY A 19 -2.10 -2.66 11.17
C GLY A 19 -1.17 -1.47 10.98
N CYS A 20 0.08 -1.74 10.60
CA CYS A 20 1.10 -0.72 10.37
C CYS A 20 0.75 0.15 9.15
N THR A 21 0.88 1.48 9.29
CA THR A 21 0.46 2.45 8.27
C THR A 21 1.35 2.48 7.04
N GLU A 22 2.64 2.17 7.16
CA GLU A 22 3.58 2.20 6.04
C GLU A 22 3.26 1.15 4.96
N PRO A 23 3.05 -0.13 5.27
CA PRO A 23 2.56 -1.09 4.29
C PRO A 23 1.19 -0.71 3.71
N GLY A 24 0.30 -0.16 4.54
CA GLY A 24 -1.00 0.34 4.09
C GLY A 24 -0.88 1.45 3.06
N ALA A 25 0.01 2.42 3.29
CA ALA A 25 0.28 3.51 2.34
C ALA A 25 0.88 3.00 1.02
N VAL A 26 1.79 2.04 1.10
CA VAL A 26 2.37 1.39 -0.09
C VAL A 26 1.28 0.64 -0.88
N ALA A 27 0.45 -0.14 -0.21
CA ALA A 27 -0.64 -0.87 -0.83
C ALA A 27 -1.69 0.06 -1.46
N LEU A 28 -2.05 1.14 -0.78
CA LEU A 28 -2.97 2.16 -1.32
C LEU A 28 -2.43 2.82 -2.59
N THR A 29 -1.17 3.24 -2.56
CA THR A 29 -0.51 3.85 -3.72
C THR A 29 -0.45 2.88 -4.90
N ALA A 30 -0.13 1.62 -4.64
CA ALA A 30 -0.12 0.57 -5.65
C ALA A 30 -1.53 0.25 -6.17
N ALA A 31 -2.55 0.31 -5.32
CA ALA A 31 -3.94 0.13 -5.72
C ALA A 31 -4.42 1.25 -6.66
N GLU A 32 -4.02 2.49 -6.40
CA GLU A 32 -4.28 3.61 -7.32
C GLU A 32 -3.62 3.39 -8.69
N ALA A 33 -2.37 2.94 -8.70
CA ALA A 33 -1.67 2.62 -9.94
C ALA A 33 -2.34 1.45 -10.69
N GLY A 34 -2.74 0.39 -9.97
CA GLY A 34 -3.47 -0.73 -10.53
C GLY A 34 -4.83 -0.34 -11.10
N ALA A 35 -5.56 0.53 -10.42
CA ALA A 35 -6.82 1.09 -10.91
C ALA A 35 -6.62 1.90 -12.20
N ALA A 36 -5.58 2.73 -12.25
CA ALA A 36 -5.23 3.50 -13.44
C ALA A 36 -4.85 2.59 -14.62
N LEU A 37 -4.11 1.53 -14.36
CA LEU A 37 -3.77 0.52 -15.38
C LEU A 37 -5.03 -0.14 -15.97
N ARG A 38 -5.95 -0.58 -15.12
CA ARG A 38 -7.21 -1.19 -15.56
C ARG A 38 -8.07 -0.20 -16.36
N LYS A 39 -8.14 1.05 -15.92
CA LYS A 39 -8.85 2.11 -16.62
C LYS A 39 -8.25 2.41 -18.01
N ALA A 40 -6.95 2.26 -18.16
CA ALA A 40 -6.24 2.41 -19.43
C ALA A 40 -6.33 1.17 -20.35
N GLY A 41 -7.06 0.13 -19.95
CA GLY A 41 -7.25 -1.10 -20.73
C GLY A 41 -6.29 -2.24 -20.40
N GLY A 42 -5.46 -2.09 -19.38
CA GLY A 42 -4.59 -3.16 -18.87
C GLY A 42 -5.42 -4.31 -18.26
N THR A 43 -5.01 -5.54 -18.55
CA THR A 43 -5.74 -6.75 -18.12
C THR A 43 -5.03 -7.48 -16.98
N ARG A 44 -3.75 -7.21 -16.78
CA ARG A 44 -2.91 -7.93 -15.83
C ARG A 44 -1.76 -7.07 -15.32
N VAL A 45 -1.44 -7.22 -14.05
CA VAL A 45 -0.23 -6.64 -13.45
C VAL A 45 0.90 -7.66 -13.60
N GLU A 46 1.93 -7.30 -14.34
CA GLU A 46 3.10 -8.16 -14.57
C GLU A 46 4.26 -7.82 -13.63
N ALA A 47 4.40 -6.55 -13.29
CA ALA A 47 5.44 -6.07 -12.40
C ALA A 47 4.99 -4.81 -11.68
N VAL A 48 5.53 -4.60 -10.48
CA VAL A 48 5.32 -3.39 -9.69
C VAL A 48 6.68 -2.84 -9.29
N THR A 49 6.91 -1.56 -9.54
CA THR A 49 8.10 -0.85 -9.06
C THR A 49 7.69 0.20 -8.05
N VAL A 50 8.22 0.12 -6.85
CA VAL A 50 7.94 1.06 -5.77
C VAL A 50 9.15 1.97 -5.53
N ARG A 51 8.89 3.27 -5.47
CA ARG A 51 9.86 4.27 -5.01
C ARG A 51 9.30 4.90 -3.75
N ALA A 52 10.05 4.86 -2.69
CA ALA A 52 9.63 5.37 -1.40
C ALA A 52 10.78 6.02 -0.65
N SER A 53 10.46 6.87 0.32
CA SER A 53 11.46 7.41 1.23
C SER A 53 12.07 6.30 2.08
N ILE A 54 13.28 6.53 2.58
CA ILE A 54 13.97 5.55 3.43
C ILE A 54 13.16 5.17 4.67
N ASN A 55 12.41 6.10 5.23
CA ASN A 55 11.57 5.83 6.41
C ASN A 55 10.43 4.86 6.08
N ILE A 56 9.79 5.02 4.94
CA ILE A 56 8.76 4.08 4.47
C ILE A 56 9.38 2.70 4.23
N ILE A 57 10.49 2.64 3.53
CA ILE A 57 11.20 1.38 3.24
C ILE A 57 11.57 0.67 4.55
N LYS A 58 12.23 1.38 5.45
CA LYS A 58 12.67 0.84 6.75
C LYS A 58 11.51 0.26 7.57
N ASN A 59 10.39 0.96 7.64
CA ASN A 59 9.26 0.55 8.45
C ASN A 59 8.39 -0.51 7.76
N ALA A 60 8.34 -0.53 6.44
CA ALA A 60 7.51 -1.48 5.70
C ALA A 60 8.21 -2.81 5.40
N MET A 61 9.55 -2.87 5.39
CA MET A 61 10.32 -4.04 4.93
C MET A 61 10.02 -5.33 5.70
N SER A 62 9.76 -5.23 6.98
CA SER A 62 9.52 -6.39 7.86
C SER A 62 8.12 -6.39 8.48
N ALA A 63 7.27 -5.45 8.10
CA ALA A 63 5.92 -5.37 8.63
C ALA A 63 5.06 -6.52 8.08
N GLY A 64 4.37 -7.22 8.97
CA GLY A 64 3.43 -8.26 8.59
C GLY A 64 2.20 -7.68 7.90
N ILE A 65 1.68 -8.41 6.92
CA ILE A 65 0.44 -8.07 6.25
C ILE A 65 -0.70 -8.78 6.97
N PRO A 66 -1.67 -8.02 7.54
CA PRO A 66 -2.74 -8.59 8.34
C PRO A 66 -3.53 -9.69 7.60
N GLY A 67 -3.84 -10.77 8.31
CA GLY A 67 -4.59 -11.90 7.76
C GLY A 67 -3.82 -12.81 6.81
N THR A 68 -2.50 -12.61 6.67
CA THR A 68 -1.64 -13.40 5.79
C THR A 68 -0.37 -13.84 6.51
N SER A 69 0.37 -14.78 5.91
CA SER A 69 1.75 -15.12 6.31
C SER A 69 2.79 -14.23 5.62
N TYR A 70 2.36 -13.32 4.78
CA TYR A 70 3.24 -12.44 4.03
C TYR A 70 3.72 -11.26 4.87
N GLN A 71 4.88 -10.74 4.52
CA GLN A 71 5.46 -9.55 5.12
C GLN A 71 6.24 -8.76 4.09
N GLY A 72 6.43 -7.48 4.38
CA GLY A 72 7.27 -6.61 3.59
C GLY A 72 6.54 -5.75 2.57
N MET A 73 7.26 -4.74 2.11
CA MET A 73 6.77 -3.71 1.21
C MET A 73 6.41 -4.26 -0.19
N ASP A 74 7.14 -5.25 -0.65
CA ASP A 74 6.93 -5.92 -1.93
C ASP A 74 5.57 -6.61 -2.00
N TYR A 75 5.20 -7.36 -0.97
CA TYR A 75 3.88 -7.97 -0.88
C TYR A 75 2.77 -6.95 -0.75
N ALA A 76 2.96 -5.91 0.07
CA ALA A 76 1.98 -4.84 0.20
C ALA A 76 1.72 -4.15 -1.15
N ALA A 77 2.78 -3.84 -1.90
CA ALA A 77 2.66 -3.24 -3.23
C ALA A 77 1.98 -4.17 -4.23
N ALA A 78 2.38 -5.44 -4.26
CA ALA A 78 1.78 -6.41 -5.17
C ALA A 78 0.30 -6.65 -4.88
N ILE A 79 -0.07 -6.82 -3.60
CA ILE A 79 -1.46 -6.99 -3.17
C ILE A 79 -2.31 -5.77 -3.56
N GLY A 80 -1.81 -4.56 -3.31
CA GLY A 80 -2.48 -3.33 -3.69
C GLY A 80 -2.69 -3.23 -5.20
N ALA A 81 -1.65 -3.44 -5.98
CA ALA A 81 -1.71 -3.31 -7.43
C ALA A 81 -2.63 -4.35 -8.10
N VAL A 82 -2.60 -5.59 -7.64
CA VAL A 82 -3.36 -6.70 -8.24
C VAL A 82 -4.83 -6.63 -7.84
N GLY A 83 -5.14 -6.45 -6.57
CA GLY A 83 -6.49 -6.63 -6.06
C GLY A 83 -7.03 -5.50 -5.19
N GLY A 84 -6.24 -4.46 -4.93
CA GLY A 84 -6.67 -3.36 -4.09
C GLY A 84 -7.69 -2.45 -4.77
N ASP A 85 -8.71 -2.07 -4.02
CA ASP A 85 -9.62 -0.99 -4.40
C ASP A 85 -9.25 0.26 -3.57
N PRO A 86 -8.79 1.35 -4.21
CA PRO A 86 -8.33 2.55 -3.49
C PRO A 86 -9.41 3.21 -2.64
N VAL A 87 -10.69 2.91 -2.86
CA VAL A 87 -11.80 3.44 -2.05
C VAL A 87 -11.66 3.08 -0.56
N HIS A 88 -11.00 1.99 -0.25
CA HIS A 88 -10.78 1.53 1.11
C HIS A 88 -9.62 2.22 1.84
N LEU A 89 -8.93 3.13 1.18
CA LEU A 89 -7.82 3.92 1.75
C LEU A 89 -6.76 3.03 2.43
N LEU A 90 -6.34 3.33 3.66
CA LEU A 90 -5.33 2.55 4.39
C LEU A 90 -5.78 1.15 4.83
N GLU A 91 -7.06 0.82 4.68
CA GLU A 91 -7.60 -0.52 4.91
C GLU A 91 -7.67 -1.38 3.63
N VAL A 92 -7.09 -0.91 2.54
CA VAL A 92 -7.18 -1.52 1.20
C VAL A 92 -6.83 -3.01 1.19
N MET A 93 -5.87 -3.44 1.99
CA MET A 93 -5.46 -4.86 2.05
C MET A 93 -6.50 -5.78 2.69
N ASN A 94 -7.41 -5.26 3.52
CA ASN A 94 -8.48 -6.05 4.15
C ASN A 94 -9.54 -6.57 3.17
N TYR A 95 -9.65 -5.93 2.02
CA TYR A 95 -10.72 -6.16 1.05
C TYR A 95 -10.23 -6.86 -0.21
N VAL A 96 -8.99 -7.33 -0.22
CA VAL A 96 -8.43 -8.08 -1.35
C VAL A 96 -8.83 -9.55 -1.24
N PRO A 97 -9.51 -10.11 -2.27
CA PRO A 97 -9.86 -11.52 -2.30
C PRO A 97 -8.62 -12.44 -2.24
N ARG A 98 -8.78 -13.60 -1.61
CA ARG A 98 -7.69 -14.56 -1.41
C ARG A 98 -7.00 -14.97 -2.73
N GLU A 99 -7.77 -15.19 -3.77
CA GLU A 99 -7.25 -15.54 -5.10
C GLU A 99 -6.31 -14.48 -5.66
N GLN A 100 -6.66 -13.20 -5.45
CA GLN A 100 -5.81 -12.08 -5.87
C GLN A 100 -4.58 -11.91 -4.98
N MET A 101 -4.65 -12.30 -3.71
CA MET A 101 -3.47 -12.34 -2.85
C MET A 101 -2.46 -13.40 -3.32
N GLU A 102 -2.93 -14.54 -3.79
CA GLU A 102 -2.09 -15.59 -4.38
C GLU A 102 -1.45 -15.14 -5.71
N GLU A 103 -2.22 -14.45 -6.55
CA GLU A 103 -1.70 -13.82 -7.77
C GLU A 103 -0.65 -12.75 -7.46
N ALA A 104 -0.89 -11.92 -6.46
CA ALA A 104 0.04 -10.91 -5.99
C ALA A 104 1.36 -11.51 -5.49
N ALA A 105 1.31 -12.65 -4.83
CA ALA A 105 2.51 -13.35 -4.38
C ALA A 105 3.43 -13.73 -5.55
N ALA A 106 2.87 -14.11 -6.69
CA ALA A 106 3.65 -14.39 -7.91
C ALA A 106 4.29 -13.13 -8.50
N VAL A 107 3.62 -11.99 -8.42
CA VAL A 107 4.12 -10.68 -8.89
C VAL A 107 5.23 -10.15 -8.00
N SER A 108 5.13 -10.33 -6.67
CA SER A 108 6.10 -9.81 -5.71
C SER A 108 7.51 -10.41 -5.89
N TYR A 109 7.62 -11.54 -6.54
CA TYR A 109 8.90 -12.21 -6.79
C TYR A 109 9.77 -11.51 -7.84
N THR A 110 9.24 -10.52 -8.56
CA THR A 110 9.93 -9.85 -9.65
C THR A 110 10.29 -8.40 -9.34
N HIS A 111 11.40 -8.17 -8.62
CA HIS A 111 12.14 -6.91 -8.50
C HIS A 111 11.55 -5.77 -7.69
N LEU A 112 11.92 -5.71 -6.42
CA LEU A 112 11.90 -4.49 -5.64
C LEU A 112 13.17 -3.67 -5.92
N ARG A 113 13.05 -2.52 -6.57
CA ARG A 113 14.10 -1.51 -6.57
C ARG A 113 13.66 -0.37 -5.67
N ALA A 114 14.20 -0.34 -4.46
CA ALA A 114 14.14 0.83 -3.62
C ALA A 114 15.10 1.88 -4.18
N HIS A 115 14.59 3.01 -4.65
CA HIS A 115 15.40 4.18 -4.94
C HIS A 115 15.28 5.15 -3.76
N GLU A 116 16.39 5.34 -3.05
CA GLU A 116 16.57 6.52 -2.22
C GLU A 116 16.54 7.75 -3.13
N THR A 117 15.49 8.54 -3.03
CA THR A 117 15.61 9.95 -3.33
C THR A 117 15.86 10.66 -2.01
N CYS A 118 17.11 10.93 -1.69
CA CYS A 118 17.43 12.00 -0.78
C CYS A 118 16.95 13.29 -1.44
N ALA A 119 15.79 13.79 -1.02
CA ALA A 119 15.50 15.19 -1.21
C ALA A 119 16.40 15.93 -0.24
N ASP A 120 17.43 16.56 -0.75
CA ASP A 120 18.15 17.58 -0.02
C ASP A 120 17.20 18.74 0.26
N LEU A 121 16.77 18.79 1.49
CA LEU A 121 16.09 19.97 2.02
C LEU A 121 17.15 20.93 2.57
#